data_d2d0e8685d2fdc909ac535246fafe27c
#
_entry.id   d2d0e8685d2fdc909ac535246fafe27c
#
_cell.length_a   1.000
_cell.length_b   1.000
_cell.length_c   1.000
_cell.angle_alpha   90.00
_cell.angle_beta   90.00
_cell.angle_gamma   90.00
#
_symmetry.space_group_name_H-M   'P 1'
#
loop_
_entity.id
_entity.type
_entity.pdbx_description
1 polymer ?
#
loop_
_entity_poly.entity_id
_entity_poly.type
_entity_poly.pdbx_seq_one_letter_code
_entity_poly.pdbx_strand_id
1 'polypeptide(L)'
;LAAPTGNASALSVSRIDRRLSGLTWNYTQRGFTLDRKNRHIATVLAGIRRKHARPPVQKEAILRDDILAMVATLPFDLRGLRDRAILLLGYAGGLRRSEIVSLDVHKDDTLESGGWTEIMDGKDGGGALLTLNAKTGWREVEIGRGSTDQTCPVHALEQWLHFAKIDFGPVFVRATRDGKNALKARLSDKHVARL
;
A
#
# COMPACT_ATOMS: atom_id res chain seq x y z
N LEU A 1 -6.22 37.82 21.86
CA LEU A 1 -5.54 36.57 21.51
C LEU A 1 -4.84 36.81 20.19
N ALA A 2 -3.50 36.98 20.23
CA ALA A 2 -2.67 37.22 19.08
C ALA A 2 -2.73 36.01 18.12
N ALA A 3 -2.92 36.30 16.81
CA ALA A 3 -2.79 35.31 15.77
C ALA A 3 -1.32 34.79 15.75
N PRO A 4 -1.09 33.48 15.55
CA PRO A 4 0.26 32.98 15.45
C PRO A 4 0.91 33.53 14.17
N THR A 5 1.94 34.35 14.35
CA THR A 5 2.84 34.82 13.31
C THR A 5 3.73 33.65 12.90
N GLY A 6 3.34 32.96 11.86
CA GLY A 6 4.11 31.88 11.25
C GLY A 6 3.24 31.06 10.31
N ASN A 7 3.73 30.72 9.17
CA ASN A 7 3.10 30.00 8.05
C ASN A 7 2.69 28.54 8.38
N ALA A 8 2.09 28.31 9.55
CA ALA A 8 1.52 27.04 9.93
C ALA A 8 0.12 26.92 9.29
N SER A 9 0.03 26.16 8.21
CA SER A 9 -1.27 25.85 7.60
C SER A 9 -2.22 25.30 8.67
N ALA A 10 -3.44 25.85 8.73
CA ALA A 10 -4.47 25.42 9.68
C ALA A 10 -4.70 23.90 9.55
N LEU A 11 -4.79 23.22 10.70
CA LEU A 11 -5.04 21.78 10.72
C LEU A 11 -6.48 21.47 10.29
N SER A 12 -6.66 20.46 9.45
CA SER A 12 -8.00 19.94 9.15
C SER A 12 -8.63 19.30 10.39
N VAL A 13 -9.96 19.27 10.45
CA VAL A 13 -10.73 18.65 11.54
C VAL A 13 -10.29 17.19 11.78
N SER A 14 -10.14 16.41 10.71
CA SER A 14 -9.69 15.02 10.79
C SER A 14 -8.27 14.87 11.35
N ARG A 15 -7.39 15.85 11.09
CA ARG A 15 -6.03 15.84 11.65
C ARG A 15 -6.04 16.19 13.14
N ILE A 16 -6.94 17.09 13.58
CA ILE A 16 -7.14 17.41 15.00
C ILE A 16 -7.67 16.17 15.73
N ASP A 17 -8.69 15.51 15.21
CA ASP A 17 -9.25 14.27 15.79
C ASP A 17 -8.20 13.16 15.92
N ARG A 18 -7.36 12.98 14.90
CA ARG A 18 -6.26 12.00 14.93
C ARG A 18 -5.20 12.33 16.00
N ARG A 19 -4.81 13.60 16.11
CA ARG A 19 -3.85 14.03 17.14
C ARG A 19 -4.42 13.83 18.54
N LEU A 20 -5.70 14.14 18.74
CA LEU A 20 -6.37 13.93 20.02
C LEU A 20 -6.46 12.43 20.36
N SER A 21 -6.70 11.56 19.39
CA SER A 21 -6.63 10.10 19.59
C SER A 21 -5.25 9.64 20.02
N GLY A 22 -4.20 10.17 19.38
CA GLY A 22 -2.81 9.88 19.77
C GLY A 22 -2.47 10.37 21.18
N LEU A 23 -2.96 11.55 21.57
CA LEU A 23 -2.82 12.07 22.94
C LEU A 23 -3.54 11.17 23.94
N THR A 24 -4.79 10.79 23.67
CA THR A 24 -5.55 9.88 24.55
C THR A 24 -4.80 8.57 24.76
N TRP A 25 -4.30 7.96 23.69
CA TRP A 25 -3.49 6.74 23.76
C TRP A 25 -2.24 6.93 24.63
N ASN A 26 -1.48 8.02 24.39
CA ASN A 26 -0.24 8.31 25.13
C ASN A 26 -0.52 8.52 26.62
N TYR A 27 -1.61 9.19 26.99
CA TYR A 27 -2.03 9.36 28.39
C TYR A 27 -2.36 8.00 29.02
N THR A 28 -3.14 7.17 28.32
CA THR A 28 -3.50 5.82 28.79
C THR A 28 -2.27 4.96 29.06
N GLN A 29 -1.25 5.01 28.16
CA GLN A 29 0.00 4.27 28.35
C GLN A 29 0.81 4.70 29.60
N ARG A 30 0.58 5.91 30.08
CA ARG A 30 1.21 6.48 31.30
C ARG A 30 0.34 6.37 32.54
N GLY A 31 -0.77 5.64 32.48
CA GLY A 31 -1.71 5.48 33.61
C GLY A 31 -2.61 6.69 33.85
N PHE A 32 -2.62 7.69 32.95
CA PHE A 32 -3.53 8.83 33.02
C PHE A 32 -4.73 8.64 32.11
N THR A 33 -5.86 9.30 32.46
CA THR A 33 -7.07 9.33 31.63
C THR A 33 -7.24 10.69 30.99
N LEU A 34 -7.41 10.73 29.67
CA LEU A 34 -7.87 11.91 28.94
C LEU A 34 -9.32 11.65 28.49
N ASP A 35 -10.27 12.15 29.25
CA ASP A 35 -11.69 11.99 28.91
C ASP A 35 -12.09 12.94 27.79
N ARG A 36 -12.20 12.42 26.58
CA ARG A 36 -12.66 13.15 25.40
C ARG A 36 -14.13 13.55 25.45
N LYS A 37 -14.92 12.91 26.32
CA LYS A 37 -16.34 13.23 26.55
C LYS A 37 -16.50 14.37 27.57
N ASN A 38 -15.41 14.78 28.22
CA ASN A 38 -15.46 15.96 29.11
C ASN A 38 -16.10 17.12 28.37
N ARG A 39 -17.06 17.78 29.03
CA ARG A 39 -17.91 18.83 28.45
C ARG A 39 -17.09 19.91 27.71
N HIS A 40 -16.00 20.36 28.29
CA HIS A 40 -15.19 21.43 27.70
C HIS A 40 -14.54 20.98 26.40
N ILE A 41 -13.94 19.79 26.39
CA ILE A 41 -13.29 19.21 25.19
C ILE A 41 -14.35 18.93 24.12
N ALA A 42 -15.43 18.27 24.49
CA ALA A 42 -16.51 17.90 23.57
C ALA A 42 -17.16 19.12 22.91
N THR A 43 -17.44 20.19 23.69
CA THR A 43 -18.03 21.43 23.17
C THR A 43 -17.10 22.13 22.17
N VAL A 44 -15.82 22.26 22.49
CA VAL A 44 -14.82 22.85 21.57
C VAL A 44 -14.71 22.06 20.28
N LEU A 45 -14.61 20.72 20.36
CA LEU A 45 -14.55 19.85 19.19
C LEU A 45 -15.83 19.94 18.35
N ALA A 46 -16.99 19.98 18.96
CA ALA A 46 -18.26 20.15 18.26
C ALA A 46 -18.30 21.50 17.52
N GLY A 47 -17.86 22.58 18.15
CA GLY A 47 -17.72 23.88 17.51
C GLY A 47 -16.77 23.89 16.33
N ILE A 48 -15.60 23.26 16.47
CA ILE A 48 -14.62 23.12 15.39
C ILE A 48 -15.21 22.34 14.21
N ARG A 49 -15.85 21.20 14.48
CA ARG A 49 -16.50 20.38 13.44
C ARG A 49 -17.59 21.17 12.73
N ARG A 50 -18.47 21.83 13.47
CA ARG A 50 -19.56 22.62 12.88
C ARG A 50 -19.04 23.73 11.95
N LYS A 51 -17.97 24.41 12.35
CA LYS A 51 -17.43 25.57 11.61
C LYS A 51 -16.51 25.18 10.45
N HIS A 52 -15.75 24.10 10.58
CA HIS A 52 -14.62 23.79 9.69
C HIS A 52 -14.71 22.40 9.03
N ALA A 53 -15.73 21.59 9.33
CA ALA A 53 -15.90 20.33 8.62
C ALA A 53 -16.18 20.61 7.13
N ARG A 54 -15.53 19.82 6.30
CA ARG A 54 -15.77 19.79 4.86
C ARG A 54 -16.10 18.36 4.46
N PRO A 55 -16.96 18.14 3.48
CA PRO A 55 -17.19 16.81 2.93
C PRO A 55 -15.85 16.19 2.51
N PRO A 56 -15.65 14.89 2.72
CA PRO A 56 -14.45 14.21 2.22
C PRO A 56 -14.46 14.26 0.69
N VAL A 57 -13.36 14.77 0.11
CA VAL A 57 -13.15 14.67 -1.33
C VAL A 57 -12.64 13.26 -1.60
N GLN A 58 -13.48 12.43 -2.19
CA GLN A 58 -13.08 11.10 -2.64
C GLN A 58 -12.18 11.26 -3.87
N LYS A 59 -11.12 10.44 -3.90
CA LYS A 59 -10.31 10.28 -5.11
C LYS A 59 -11.13 9.55 -6.15
N GLU A 60 -10.97 9.93 -7.40
CA GLU A 60 -11.52 9.19 -8.51
C GLU A 60 -10.96 7.75 -8.53
N ALA A 61 -11.81 6.79 -8.86
CA ALA A 61 -11.40 5.40 -8.96
C ALA A 61 -10.54 5.23 -10.22
N ILE A 62 -9.43 4.54 -10.09
CA ILE A 62 -8.59 4.16 -11.22
C ILE A 62 -9.31 3.05 -11.98
N LEU A 63 -9.61 3.28 -13.25
CA LEU A 63 -10.22 2.30 -14.13
C LEU A 63 -9.16 1.47 -14.86
N ARG A 64 -9.63 0.43 -15.57
CA ARG A 64 -8.74 -0.46 -16.33
C ARG A 64 -7.86 0.29 -17.33
N ASP A 65 -8.44 1.21 -18.07
CA ASP A 65 -7.72 1.96 -19.12
C ASP A 65 -6.65 2.87 -18.54
N ASP A 66 -6.89 3.44 -17.35
CA ASP A 66 -5.89 4.23 -16.61
C ASP A 66 -4.68 3.39 -16.22
N ILE A 67 -4.91 2.17 -15.67
CA ILE A 67 -3.83 1.24 -15.34
C ILE A 67 -3.03 0.84 -16.57
N LEU A 68 -3.70 0.56 -17.69
CA LEU A 68 -3.03 0.20 -18.93
C LEU A 68 -2.20 1.36 -19.48
N ALA A 69 -2.71 2.58 -19.41
CA ALA A 69 -1.98 3.78 -19.78
C ALA A 69 -0.74 3.99 -18.89
N MET A 70 -0.88 3.80 -17.56
CA MET A 70 0.25 3.87 -16.63
C MET A 70 1.31 2.82 -16.95
N VAL A 71 0.92 1.58 -17.17
CA VAL A 71 1.83 0.48 -17.53
C VAL A 71 2.57 0.75 -18.85
N ALA A 72 1.92 1.36 -19.82
CA ALA A 72 2.53 1.71 -21.11
C ALA A 72 3.64 2.77 -21.02
N THR A 73 3.69 3.56 -19.93
CA THR A 73 4.74 4.57 -19.71
C THR A 73 6.00 4.01 -19.05
N LEU A 74 5.96 2.77 -18.56
CA LEU A 74 7.07 2.18 -17.81
C LEU A 74 8.26 1.83 -18.72
N PRO A 75 9.52 2.06 -18.28
CA PRO A 75 10.69 1.72 -19.05
C PRO A 75 10.90 0.19 -19.15
N PHE A 76 11.64 -0.25 -20.15
CA PHE A 76 12.06 -1.65 -20.32
C PHE A 76 13.38 -1.93 -19.58
N ASP A 77 13.32 -1.82 -18.25
CA ASP A 77 14.40 -2.19 -17.33
C ASP A 77 13.83 -2.92 -16.10
N LEU A 78 14.68 -3.37 -15.17
CA LEU A 78 14.20 -4.07 -13.96
C LEU A 78 13.25 -3.23 -13.13
N ARG A 79 13.37 -1.90 -13.13
CA ARG A 79 12.42 -1.04 -12.40
C ARG A 79 11.07 -1.07 -13.08
N GLY A 80 11.03 -0.94 -14.40
CA GLY A 80 9.79 -1.00 -15.15
C GLY A 80 9.10 -2.36 -15.05
N LEU A 81 9.84 -3.48 -15.07
CA LEU A 81 9.27 -4.82 -14.85
C LEU A 81 8.66 -4.93 -13.43
N ARG A 82 9.38 -4.49 -12.40
CA ARG A 82 8.88 -4.46 -11.03
C ARG A 82 7.61 -3.62 -10.90
N ASP A 83 7.67 -2.41 -11.43
CA ASP A 83 6.60 -1.42 -11.28
C ASP A 83 5.35 -1.86 -12.06
N ARG A 84 5.52 -2.53 -13.21
CA ARG A 84 4.46 -3.21 -13.95
C ARG A 84 3.79 -4.30 -13.11
N ALA A 85 4.58 -5.18 -12.51
CA ALA A 85 4.06 -6.25 -11.64
C ALA A 85 3.29 -5.66 -10.44
N ILE A 86 3.81 -4.61 -9.80
CA ILE A 86 3.15 -3.91 -8.69
C ILE A 86 1.79 -3.35 -9.12
N LEU A 87 1.72 -2.64 -10.24
CA LEU A 87 0.50 -2.00 -10.72
C LEU A 87 -0.56 -3.03 -11.10
N LEU A 88 -0.18 -4.04 -11.89
CA LEU A 88 -1.11 -5.06 -12.38
C LEU A 88 -1.62 -5.96 -11.26
N LEU A 89 -0.74 -6.46 -10.37
CA LEU A 89 -1.16 -7.25 -9.20
C LEU A 89 -1.99 -6.42 -8.22
N GLY A 90 -1.56 -5.20 -7.95
CA GLY A 90 -2.26 -4.29 -7.04
C GLY A 90 -3.68 -3.99 -7.51
N TYR A 91 -3.87 -3.79 -8.82
CA TYR A 91 -5.16 -3.56 -9.42
C TYR A 91 -6.02 -4.83 -9.44
N ALA A 92 -5.50 -5.94 -9.97
CA ALA A 92 -6.25 -7.18 -10.11
C ALA A 92 -6.66 -7.79 -8.75
N GLY A 93 -5.79 -7.72 -7.74
CA GLY A 93 -6.03 -8.26 -6.39
C GLY A 93 -6.67 -7.27 -5.42
N GLY A 94 -6.88 -6.01 -5.80
CA GLY A 94 -7.35 -4.96 -4.88
C GLY A 94 -6.44 -4.79 -3.67
N LEU A 95 -5.12 -4.88 -3.89
CA LEU A 95 -4.13 -4.96 -2.82
C LEU A 95 -3.80 -3.58 -2.24
N ARG A 96 -3.61 -3.52 -0.93
CA ARG A 96 -3.04 -2.33 -0.29
C ARG A 96 -1.54 -2.27 -0.54
N ARG A 97 -0.97 -1.05 -0.59
CA ARG A 97 0.48 -0.84 -0.75
C ARG A 97 1.31 -1.64 0.25
N SER A 98 0.89 -1.67 1.51
CA SER A 98 1.57 -2.46 2.55
C SER A 98 1.48 -3.96 2.30
N GLU A 99 0.36 -4.46 1.78
CA GLU A 99 0.18 -5.86 1.43
C GLU A 99 1.12 -6.25 0.28
N ILE A 100 1.21 -5.42 -0.78
CA ILE A 100 2.11 -5.66 -1.92
C ILE A 100 3.56 -5.80 -1.47
N VAL A 101 4.06 -4.81 -0.71
CA VAL A 101 5.49 -4.80 -0.32
C VAL A 101 5.85 -5.83 0.74
N SER A 102 4.88 -6.36 1.47
CA SER A 102 5.10 -7.37 2.50
C SER A 102 5.10 -8.81 1.99
N LEU A 103 4.80 -9.03 0.69
CA LEU A 103 4.81 -10.36 0.09
C LEU A 103 6.22 -10.94 0.04
N ASP A 104 6.33 -12.22 0.39
CA ASP A 104 7.47 -13.09 0.15
C ASP A 104 7.18 -14.09 -0.97
N VAL A 105 8.22 -14.66 -1.54
CA VAL A 105 8.10 -15.66 -2.60
C VAL A 105 7.46 -16.93 -2.05
N HIS A 106 7.94 -17.41 -0.91
CA HIS A 106 7.38 -18.58 -0.24
C HIS A 106 6.94 -18.25 1.18
N LYS A 107 6.17 -19.16 1.76
CA LYS A 107 5.78 -19.09 3.14
C LYS A 107 7.01 -19.14 4.06
N ASP A 108 7.03 -18.25 5.04
CA ASP A 108 8.07 -18.19 6.09
C ASP A 108 9.49 -17.88 5.60
N ASP A 109 9.63 -17.28 4.41
CA ASP A 109 10.94 -16.87 3.86
C ASP A 109 11.61 -15.78 4.72
N THR A 110 10.83 -14.83 5.27
CA THR A 110 11.36 -13.78 6.15
C THR A 110 10.51 -13.55 7.39
N LEU A 111 11.13 -13.07 8.47
CA LEU A 111 10.42 -12.71 9.70
C LEU A 111 9.48 -11.49 9.54
N GLU A 112 9.72 -10.66 8.53
CA GLU A 112 8.94 -9.46 8.23
C GLU A 112 7.85 -9.73 7.18
N SER A 113 7.59 -11.01 6.87
CA SER A 113 6.57 -11.41 5.90
C SER A 113 5.18 -11.00 6.35
N GLY A 114 4.45 -10.35 5.45
CA GLY A 114 3.02 -10.08 5.60
C GLY A 114 2.17 -10.97 4.70
N GLY A 115 2.77 -12.03 4.14
CA GLY A 115 2.12 -12.97 3.24
C GLY A 115 3.09 -13.52 2.20
N TRP A 116 2.61 -14.41 1.38
CA TRP A 116 3.41 -15.05 0.32
C TRP A 116 2.61 -15.24 -0.96
N THR A 117 3.31 -15.63 -2.03
CA THR A 117 2.72 -15.87 -3.35
C THR A 117 2.98 -17.29 -3.81
N GLU A 118 1.97 -17.92 -4.40
CA GLU A 118 2.09 -19.23 -5.03
C GLU A 118 1.64 -19.08 -6.49
N ILE A 119 2.54 -19.35 -7.43
CA ILE A 119 2.20 -19.36 -8.86
C ILE A 119 1.72 -20.75 -9.21
N MET A 120 0.49 -20.82 -9.72
CA MET A 120 -0.17 -22.09 -10.07
C MET A 120 -0.16 -22.27 -11.57
N ASP A 121 0.39 -23.41 -12.00
CA ASP A 121 0.26 -23.91 -13.38
C ASP A 121 -0.99 -24.79 -13.45
N GLY A 122 -1.99 -24.37 -14.21
CA GLY A 122 -3.25 -25.08 -14.34
C GLY A 122 -3.61 -25.40 -15.78
N LYS A 123 -4.33 -26.51 -16.00
CA LYS A 123 -4.89 -26.88 -17.33
C LYS A 123 -5.85 -25.81 -17.85
N ASP A 124 -6.42 -25.01 -16.97
CA ASP A 124 -7.37 -23.93 -17.27
C ASP A 124 -6.69 -22.53 -17.28
N GLY A 125 -5.37 -22.46 -17.50
CA GLY A 125 -4.63 -21.20 -17.64
C GLY A 125 -3.81 -20.79 -16.42
N GLY A 126 -3.99 -21.43 -15.26
CA GLY A 126 -3.23 -21.12 -14.04
C GLY A 126 -3.48 -19.73 -13.47
N GLY A 127 -2.67 -19.33 -12.48
CA GLY A 127 -2.85 -18.07 -11.78
C GLY A 127 -1.79 -17.81 -10.74
N ALA A 128 -2.05 -16.86 -9.86
CA ALA A 128 -1.29 -16.65 -8.64
C ALA A 128 -2.24 -16.60 -7.44
N LEU A 129 -1.92 -17.34 -6.39
CA LEU A 129 -2.58 -17.27 -5.10
C LEU A 129 -1.72 -16.44 -4.16
N LEU A 130 -2.30 -15.39 -3.60
CA LEU A 130 -1.65 -14.51 -2.63
C LEU A 130 -2.27 -14.74 -1.27
N THR A 131 -1.52 -15.26 -0.32
CA THR A 131 -1.94 -15.34 1.08
C THR A 131 -1.42 -14.12 1.83
N LEU A 132 -2.34 -13.34 2.42
CA LEU A 132 -2.05 -12.01 2.96
C LEU A 132 -2.45 -11.91 4.43
N ASN A 133 -1.57 -11.39 5.27
CA ASN A 133 -1.89 -10.95 6.62
C ASN A 133 -2.42 -9.51 6.58
N ALA A 134 -3.72 -9.39 6.36
CA ALA A 134 -4.39 -8.10 6.25
C ALA A 134 -4.77 -7.55 7.63
N LYS A 135 -5.17 -6.28 7.69
CA LYS A 135 -5.60 -5.59 8.92
C LYS A 135 -6.73 -6.34 9.69
N THR A 136 -7.54 -7.11 8.97
CA THR A 136 -8.70 -7.87 9.51
C THR A 136 -8.41 -9.36 9.71
N GLY A 137 -7.16 -9.79 9.53
CA GLY A 137 -6.73 -11.19 9.61
C GLY A 137 -6.22 -11.71 8.27
N TRP A 138 -5.92 -13.00 8.24
CA TRP A 138 -5.45 -13.68 7.05
C TRP A 138 -6.55 -13.79 5.99
N ARG A 139 -6.18 -13.55 4.73
CA ARG A 139 -7.05 -13.73 3.57
C ARG A 139 -6.25 -14.22 2.37
N GLU A 140 -6.93 -14.93 1.50
CA GLU A 140 -6.40 -15.37 0.21
C GLU A 140 -7.00 -14.54 -0.92
N VAL A 141 -6.19 -14.25 -1.93
CA VAL A 141 -6.59 -13.55 -3.15
C VAL A 141 -6.08 -14.33 -4.33
N GLU A 142 -7.00 -14.89 -5.10
CA GLU A 142 -6.69 -15.59 -6.34
C GLU A 142 -6.69 -14.58 -7.49
N ILE A 143 -5.62 -14.59 -8.29
CA ILE A 143 -5.44 -13.73 -9.46
C ILE A 143 -5.25 -14.62 -10.68
N GLY A 144 -6.23 -14.63 -11.57
CA GLY A 144 -6.16 -15.35 -12.83
C GLY A 144 -5.18 -14.72 -13.82
N ARG A 145 -4.76 -15.52 -14.79
CA ARG A 145 -3.96 -15.01 -15.92
C ARG A 145 -4.81 -14.11 -16.81
N GLY A 146 -4.20 -13.03 -17.29
CA GLY A 146 -4.82 -12.14 -18.26
C GLY A 146 -4.85 -12.75 -19.67
N SER A 147 -5.70 -12.19 -20.53
CA SER A 147 -5.83 -12.62 -21.93
C SER A 147 -4.63 -12.31 -22.81
N THR A 148 -3.76 -11.41 -22.38
CA THR A 148 -2.53 -11.02 -23.09
C THR A 148 -1.37 -10.88 -22.12
N ASP A 149 -0.17 -11.26 -22.52
CA ASP A 149 1.05 -11.19 -21.68
C ASP A 149 1.37 -9.76 -21.25
N GLN A 150 1.05 -8.77 -22.08
CA GLN A 150 1.34 -7.37 -21.79
C GLN A 150 0.56 -6.82 -20.60
N THR A 151 -0.64 -7.36 -20.34
CA THR A 151 -1.56 -6.90 -19.30
C THR A 151 -1.85 -7.97 -18.24
N CYS A 152 -1.19 -9.12 -18.35
CA CYS A 152 -1.34 -10.23 -17.42
C CYS A 152 -0.60 -9.95 -16.11
N PRO A 153 -1.28 -9.87 -14.95
CA PRO A 153 -0.62 -9.64 -13.66
C PRO A 153 0.32 -10.77 -13.27
N VAL A 154 -0.06 -12.01 -13.58
CA VAL A 154 0.74 -13.21 -13.25
C VAL A 154 2.01 -13.24 -14.11
N HIS A 155 1.87 -13.02 -15.42
CA HIS A 155 3.03 -12.95 -16.33
C HIS A 155 3.98 -11.81 -15.94
N ALA A 156 3.47 -10.65 -15.54
CA ALA A 156 4.29 -9.55 -15.06
C ALA A 156 5.07 -9.91 -13.79
N LEU A 157 4.44 -10.64 -12.85
CA LEU A 157 5.10 -11.16 -11.66
C LEU A 157 6.21 -12.16 -12.02
N GLU A 158 5.92 -13.13 -12.88
CA GLU A 158 6.88 -14.14 -13.34
C GLU A 158 8.09 -13.47 -14.02
N GLN A 159 7.85 -12.53 -14.92
CA GLN A 159 8.92 -11.77 -15.56
C GLN A 159 9.78 -11.01 -14.54
N TRP A 160 9.15 -10.33 -13.59
CA TRP A 160 9.88 -9.63 -12.55
C TRP A 160 10.77 -10.58 -11.74
N LEU A 161 10.21 -11.67 -11.21
CA LEU A 161 10.95 -12.65 -10.40
C LEU A 161 12.11 -13.27 -11.21
N HIS A 162 11.85 -13.65 -12.47
CA HIS A 162 12.86 -14.24 -13.35
C HIS A 162 14.03 -13.31 -13.64
N PHE A 163 13.76 -12.09 -14.12
CA PHE A 163 14.82 -11.15 -14.50
C PHE A 163 15.54 -10.53 -13.29
N ALA A 164 14.85 -10.38 -12.16
CA ALA A 164 15.45 -9.95 -10.91
C ALA A 164 16.20 -11.09 -10.19
N LYS A 165 16.06 -12.35 -10.64
CA LYS A 165 16.64 -13.57 -10.03
C LYS A 165 16.23 -13.71 -8.56
N ILE A 166 14.92 -13.56 -8.31
CA ILE A 166 14.33 -13.68 -6.97
C ILE A 166 13.62 -15.03 -6.89
N ASP A 167 14.18 -15.92 -6.09
CA ASP A 167 13.65 -17.26 -5.80
C ASP A 167 13.37 -17.45 -4.29
N PHE A 168 13.73 -16.46 -3.47
CA PHE A 168 13.57 -16.49 -2.02
C PHE A 168 13.42 -15.08 -1.44
N GLY A 169 12.65 -14.96 -0.36
CA GLY A 169 12.49 -13.72 0.40
C GLY A 169 11.52 -12.73 -0.24
N PRO A 170 11.74 -11.42 -0.08
CA PRO A 170 10.78 -10.41 -0.53
C PRO A 170 10.53 -10.44 -2.02
N VAL A 171 9.27 -10.57 -2.44
CA VAL A 171 8.87 -10.49 -3.84
C VAL A 171 9.29 -9.16 -4.47
N PHE A 172 9.05 -8.04 -3.79
CA PHE A 172 9.38 -6.73 -4.31
C PHE A 172 10.56 -6.12 -3.56
N VAL A 173 11.66 -5.98 -4.28
CA VAL A 173 12.90 -5.40 -3.79
C VAL A 173 13.26 -4.11 -4.53
N ARG A 174 14.22 -3.38 -3.99
CA ARG A 174 14.76 -2.20 -4.67
C ARG A 174 15.60 -2.63 -5.87
N ALA A 175 15.59 -1.84 -6.92
CA ALA A 175 16.54 -1.96 -8.04
C ALA A 175 17.56 -0.82 -8.00
N THR A 176 18.73 -1.04 -8.61
CA THR A 176 19.75 -0.02 -8.77
C THR A 176 19.25 1.15 -9.62
N ARG A 177 19.93 2.31 -9.52
CA ARG A 177 19.51 3.51 -10.24
C ARG A 177 19.55 3.35 -11.77
N ASP A 178 20.45 2.53 -12.27
CA ASP A 178 20.58 2.21 -13.69
C ASP A 178 19.59 1.13 -14.18
N GLY A 179 18.75 0.58 -13.28
CA GLY A 179 17.74 -0.43 -13.61
C GLY A 179 18.30 -1.81 -13.99
N LYS A 180 19.61 -2.08 -13.74
CA LYS A 180 20.25 -3.32 -14.20
C LYS A 180 20.26 -4.43 -13.16
N ASN A 181 20.22 -4.11 -11.87
CA ASN A 181 20.34 -5.09 -10.80
C ASN A 181 19.24 -4.92 -9.76
N ALA A 182 18.72 -6.04 -9.27
CA ALA A 182 17.87 -6.11 -8.10
C ALA A 182 18.74 -6.10 -6.84
N LEU A 183 18.29 -5.37 -5.81
CA LEU A 183 18.94 -5.29 -4.51
C LEU A 183 18.24 -6.26 -3.55
N LYS A 184 18.91 -6.63 -2.45
CA LYS A 184 18.33 -7.55 -1.45
C LYS A 184 17.26 -6.89 -0.55
N ALA A 185 17.27 -5.56 -0.44
CA ALA A 185 16.39 -4.87 0.48
C ALA A 185 14.95 -4.82 -0.02
N ARG A 186 13.99 -5.23 0.83
CA ARG A 186 12.54 -5.10 0.61
C ARG A 186 12.17 -3.69 0.19
N LEU A 187 11.24 -3.57 -0.73
CA LEU A 187 10.70 -2.29 -1.17
C LEU A 187 9.84 -1.67 -0.07
N SER A 188 9.93 -0.35 0.12
CA SER A 188 9.06 0.35 1.06
C SER A 188 7.71 0.72 0.43
N ASP A 189 6.65 0.78 1.24
CA ASP A 189 5.32 1.24 0.82
C ASP A 189 5.30 2.68 0.28
N LYS A 190 6.26 3.50 0.73
CA LYS A 190 6.45 4.88 0.23
C LYS A 190 6.89 4.89 -1.24
N HIS A 191 7.57 3.85 -1.71
CA HIS A 191 7.96 3.74 -3.11
C HIS A 191 6.71 3.52 -3.97
N VAL A 192 5.87 2.55 -3.60
CA VAL A 192 4.59 2.28 -4.29
C VAL A 192 3.65 3.49 -4.31
N ALA A 193 3.74 4.36 -3.29
CA ALA A 193 2.94 5.60 -3.25
C ALA A 193 3.38 6.67 -4.26
N ARG A 194 4.52 6.49 -4.94
CA ARG A 194 5.11 7.44 -5.89
C ARG A 194 5.07 6.93 -7.34
N LEU A 195 4.62 5.70 -7.52
CA LEU A 195 4.25 5.17 -8.83
C LEU A 195 2.94 5.80 -9.29
#